data_de197c8e29ece7f09efbd04a6b3168fc
#
_entry.id   de197c8e29ece7f09efbd04a6b3168fc
#
_cell.length_a   1.000
_cell.length_b   1.000
_cell.length_c   1.000
_cell.angle_alpha   90.00
_cell.angle_beta   90.00
_cell.angle_gamma   90.00
#
_symmetry.space_group_name_H-M   'P 1'
#
loop_
_entity.id
_entity.type
_entity.pdbx_description
1 polymer ?
#
loop_
_entity_poly.entity_id
_entity_poly.type
_entity_poly.pdbx_seq_one_letter_code
_entity_poly.pdbx_strand_id
1 'polypeptide(L)'
;MTNNKHVLSWIDEMAKMTQPDRIVWIDGSEAQLEALRAEACSTGEIEKLNQELLPGCYLHRTAVNDVARVEDRTFICTTKKEDAGNINHWMAPSECYEKLSK
;
A
#
# COMPACT_ATOMS: atom_id res chain seq x y z
N MET A 1 11.29 11.24 -9.37
CA MET A 1 10.00 11.20 -10.10
C MET A 1 10.19 10.53 -11.44
N THR A 2 9.20 9.76 -11.91
CA THR A 2 9.25 9.11 -13.24
C THR A 2 8.74 10.04 -14.34
N ASN A 3 9.25 9.87 -15.58
CA ASN A 3 8.73 10.51 -16.78
C ASN A 3 7.91 9.54 -17.64
N ASN A 4 7.64 8.33 -17.15
CA ASN A 4 6.84 7.34 -17.85
C ASN A 4 5.37 7.74 -17.84
N LYS A 5 4.83 8.09 -19.01
CA LYS A 5 3.46 8.55 -19.17
C LYS A 5 2.40 7.54 -18.72
N HIS A 6 2.67 6.24 -18.90
CA HIS A 6 1.75 5.18 -18.49
C HIS A 6 1.64 5.10 -16.96
N VAL A 7 2.77 5.23 -16.26
CA VAL A 7 2.80 5.25 -14.79
C VAL A 7 2.08 6.49 -14.27
N LEU A 8 2.35 7.66 -14.84
CA LEU A 8 1.71 8.90 -14.43
C LEU A 8 0.20 8.85 -14.66
N SER A 9 -0.25 8.36 -15.82
CA SER A 9 -1.68 8.21 -16.12
C SER A 9 -2.37 7.25 -15.14
N TRP A 10 -1.73 6.14 -14.81
CA TRP A 10 -2.27 5.20 -13.82
C TRP A 10 -2.38 5.81 -12.42
N ILE A 11 -1.36 6.56 -11.99
CA ILE A 11 -1.41 7.26 -10.69
C ILE A 11 -2.55 8.28 -10.65
N ASP A 12 -2.74 9.04 -11.74
CA ASP A 12 -3.83 10.01 -11.85
C ASP A 12 -5.21 9.32 -11.79
N GLU A 13 -5.36 8.16 -12.43
CA GLU A 13 -6.57 7.35 -12.37
C GLU A 13 -6.85 6.85 -10.94
N MET A 14 -5.83 6.30 -10.29
CA MET A 14 -5.95 5.80 -8.91
C MET A 14 -6.23 6.94 -7.93
N ALA A 15 -5.59 8.08 -8.07
CA ALA A 15 -5.84 9.25 -7.23
C ALA A 15 -7.29 9.78 -7.37
N LYS A 16 -7.84 9.78 -8.58
CA LYS A 16 -9.25 10.12 -8.81
C LYS A 16 -10.22 9.14 -8.18
N MET A 17 -9.88 7.84 -8.19
CA MET A 17 -10.71 6.80 -7.61
C MET A 17 -10.67 6.82 -6.08
N THR A 18 -9.46 6.92 -5.50
CA THR A 18 -9.25 6.77 -4.05
C THR A 18 -9.31 8.08 -3.28
N GLN A 19 -9.21 9.22 -3.97
CA GLN A 19 -9.24 10.58 -3.40
C GLN A 19 -8.32 10.75 -2.17
N PRO A 20 -7.02 10.42 -2.27
CA PRO A 20 -6.11 10.55 -1.15
C PRO A 20 -5.88 12.02 -0.80
N ASP A 21 -5.65 12.34 0.47
CA ASP A 21 -5.31 13.69 0.92
C ASP A 21 -4.03 14.22 0.24
N ARG A 22 -3.08 13.31 -0.03
CA ARG A 22 -1.83 13.65 -0.71
C ARG A 22 -1.23 12.45 -1.43
N ILE A 23 -0.42 12.72 -2.44
CA ILE A 23 0.43 11.73 -3.12
C ILE A 23 1.88 12.00 -2.72
N VAL A 24 2.53 11.01 -2.14
CA VAL A 24 3.92 11.10 -1.69
C VAL A 24 4.80 10.24 -2.59
N TRP A 25 5.77 10.89 -3.24
CA TRP A 25 6.79 10.20 -4.02
C TRP A 25 7.95 9.82 -3.10
N ILE A 26 8.29 8.55 -3.07
CA ILE A 26 9.42 8.04 -2.31
C ILE A 26 10.69 8.19 -3.16
N ASP A 27 11.64 8.97 -2.68
CA ASP A 27 12.92 9.23 -3.35
C ASP A 27 14.08 8.42 -2.77
N GLY A 28 13.88 7.77 -1.62
CA GLY A 28 14.87 6.94 -0.94
C GLY A 28 15.93 7.74 -0.17
N SER A 29 15.74 9.04 0.01
CA SER A 29 16.66 9.85 0.81
C SER A 29 16.49 9.59 2.31
N GLU A 30 17.60 9.70 3.06
CA GLU A 30 17.57 9.61 4.53
C GLU A 30 16.67 10.70 5.14
N ALA A 31 16.68 11.90 4.57
CA ALA A 31 15.84 13.00 5.04
C ALA A 31 14.35 12.69 4.92
N GLN A 32 13.93 12.08 3.80
CA GLN A 32 12.55 11.64 3.61
C GLN A 32 12.20 10.49 4.55
N LEU A 33 13.11 9.51 4.72
CA LEU A 33 12.92 8.39 5.62
C LEU A 33 12.71 8.87 7.07
N GLU A 34 13.53 9.80 7.55
CA GLU A 34 13.36 10.37 8.88
C GLU A 34 12.05 11.17 9.03
N ALA A 35 11.64 11.89 8.00
CA ALA A 35 10.35 12.59 8.00
C ALA A 35 9.16 11.61 8.10
N LEU A 36 9.19 10.51 7.34
CA LEU A 36 8.16 9.48 7.40
C LEU A 36 8.14 8.74 8.75
N ARG A 37 9.31 8.46 9.34
CA ARG A 37 9.39 7.89 10.70
C ARG A 37 8.83 8.84 11.75
N ALA A 38 9.14 10.12 11.65
CA ALA A 38 8.61 11.14 12.55
C ALA A 38 7.08 11.25 12.43
N GLU A 39 6.55 11.20 11.20
CA GLU A 39 5.11 11.18 10.95
C GLU A 39 4.47 9.93 11.58
N ALA A 40 4.97 8.74 11.31
CA ALA A 40 4.45 7.49 11.87
C ALA A 40 4.51 7.44 13.41
N CYS A 41 5.54 8.06 14.02
CA CYS A 41 5.59 8.24 15.48
C CYS A 41 4.50 9.21 15.98
N SER A 42 4.24 10.29 15.24
CA SER A 42 3.25 11.29 15.63
C SER A 42 1.80 10.77 15.55
N THR A 43 1.55 9.83 14.65
CA THR A 43 0.25 9.17 14.50
C THR A 43 0.09 7.96 15.43
N GLY A 44 1.15 7.52 16.11
CA GLY A 44 1.14 6.36 16.99
C GLY A 44 1.23 5.01 16.27
N GLU A 45 1.53 5.00 14.98
CA GLU A 45 1.74 3.75 14.23
C GLU A 45 3.00 3.02 14.66
N ILE A 46 4.05 3.78 15.01
CA ILE A 46 5.28 3.24 15.55
C ILE A 46 5.70 4.03 16.80
N GLU A 47 6.36 3.35 17.73
CA GLU A 47 6.97 3.93 18.93
C GLU A 47 8.49 3.90 18.82
N LYS A 48 9.13 5.05 19.08
CA LYS A 48 10.58 5.12 19.10
C LYS A 48 11.12 4.46 20.37
N LEU A 49 11.93 3.44 20.22
CA LEU A 49 12.57 2.78 21.35
C LEU A 49 13.70 3.62 21.95
N ASN A 50 14.27 3.16 23.08
CA ASN A 50 15.44 3.81 23.69
C ASN A 50 16.61 3.83 22.69
N GLN A 51 16.92 4.99 22.18
CA GLN A 51 17.92 5.15 21.12
C GLN A 51 19.37 5.07 21.61
N GLU A 52 19.62 5.14 22.92
CA GLU A 52 20.95 4.90 23.48
C GLU A 52 21.28 3.41 23.50
N LEU A 53 20.27 2.57 23.76
CA LEU A 53 20.42 1.12 23.81
C LEU A 53 20.13 0.46 22.45
N LEU A 54 19.20 1.00 21.69
CA LEU A 54 18.69 0.45 20.43
C LEU A 54 18.62 1.54 19.35
N PRO A 55 19.76 2.02 18.86
CA PRO A 55 19.78 3.08 17.86
C PRO A 55 19.03 2.70 16.58
N GLY A 56 18.15 3.58 16.09
CA GLY A 56 17.37 3.37 14.87
C GLY A 56 16.24 2.35 14.98
N CYS A 57 15.95 1.82 16.20
CA CYS A 57 14.89 0.84 16.39
C CYS A 57 13.56 1.49 16.78
N TYR A 58 12.50 0.93 16.23
CA TYR A 58 11.11 1.31 16.49
C TYR A 58 10.28 0.07 16.78
N LEU A 59 9.19 0.22 17.52
CA LEU A 59 8.22 -0.82 17.82
C LEU A 59 6.90 -0.50 17.08
N HIS A 60 6.36 -1.48 16.38
CA HIS A 60 4.99 -1.48 15.90
C HIS A 60 4.22 -2.63 16.57
N ARG A 61 2.98 -2.38 16.95
CA ARG A 61 2.06 -3.41 17.47
C ARG A 61 0.77 -3.39 16.65
N THR A 62 0.51 -4.47 15.96
CA THR A 62 -0.79 -4.68 15.32
C THR A 62 -1.87 -4.99 16.37
N ALA A 63 -3.12 -4.69 16.05
CA ALA A 63 -4.24 -5.08 16.88
C ALA A 63 -4.32 -6.62 17.01
N VAL A 64 -4.80 -7.12 18.14
CA VAL A 64 -4.90 -8.57 18.42
C VAL A 64 -5.77 -9.29 17.39
N ASN A 65 -6.73 -8.60 16.79
CA ASN A 65 -7.65 -9.11 15.77
C ASN A 65 -7.26 -8.74 14.34
N ASP A 66 -6.05 -8.23 14.12
CA ASP A 66 -5.54 -7.84 12.79
C ASP A 66 -5.05 -9.06 11.99
N VAL A 67 -5.89 -10.08 11.92
CA VAL A 67 -5.69 -11.25 11.07
C VAL A 67 -6.88 -11.34 10.13
N ALA A 68 -6.71 -10.88 8.90
CA ALA A 68 -7.71 -11.01 7.88
C ALA A 68 -7.62 -12.40 7.23
N ARG A 69 -8.69 -13.20 7.39
CA ARG A 69 -8.89 -14.42 6.61
C ARG A 69 -9.87 -14.10 5.49
N VAL A 70 -9.30 -13.72 4.36
CA VAL A 70 -10.05 -13.17 3.20
C VAL A 70 -9.72 -13.90 1.90
N GLU A 71 -9.32 -15.16 1.99
CA GLU A 71 -8.95 -15.97 0.84
C GLU A 71 -10.12 -16.08 -0.16
N ASP A 72 -11.35 -16.16 0.34
CA ASP A 72 -12.58 -16.20 -0.45
C ASP A 72 -12.92 -14.88 -1.17
N ARG A 73 -12.32 -13.77 -0.72
CA ARG A 73 -12.48 -12.43 -1.29
C ARG A 73 -11.22 -11.90 -1.98
N THR A 74 -10.20 -12.74 -2.11
CA THR A 74 -8.94 -12.38 -2.78
C THR A 74 -8.97 -12.91 -4.22
N PHE A 75 -8.78 -12.01 -5.18
CA PHE A 75 -8.84 -12.30 -6.61
C PHE A 75 -7.59 -11.82 -7.32
N ILE A 76 -7.16 -12.58 -8.33
CA ILE A 76 -6.18 -12.14 -9.30
C ILE A 76 -6.93 -11.65 -10.54
N CYS A 77 -6.64 -10.42 -10.97
CA CYS A 77 -7.32 -9.77 -12.09
C CYS A 77 -6.34 -9.60 -13.25
N THR A 78 -6.30 -10.60 -14.11
CA THR A 78 -5.49 -10.62 -15.33
C THR A 78 -6.40 -10.57 -16.56
N THR A 79 -5.87 -10.11 -17.70
CA THR A 79 -6.61 -10.05 -18.96
C THR A 79 -7.09 -11.41 -19.41
N LYS A 80 -6.28 -12.45 -19.15
CA LYS A 80 -6.63 -13.86 -19.45
C LYS A 80 -6.69 -14.64 -18.14
N LYS A 81 -7.73 -15.43 -17.97
CA LYS A 81 -7.93 -16.26 -16.78
C LYS A 81 -6.77 -17.22 -16.51
N GLU A 82 -6.18 -17.76 -17.59
CA GLU A 82 -5.07 -18.71 -17.51
C GLU A 82 -3.83 -18.12 -16.82
N ASP A 83 -3.64 -16.78 -16.91
CA ASP A 83 -2.50 -16.07 -16.31
C ASP A 83 -2.63 -15.92 -14.78
N ALA A 84 -3.80 -16.18 -14.22
CA ALA A 84 -4.04 -16.16 -12.76
C ALA A 84 -3.47 -17.39 -12.03
N GLY A 85 -3.17 -18.46 -12.76
CA GLY A 85 -2.76 -19.75 -12.20
C GLY A 85 -3.94 -20.61 -11.70
N ASN A 86 -3.65 -21.86 -11.40
CA ASN A 86 -4.67 -22.88 -11.14
C ASN A 86 -5.32 -22.82 -9.74
N ILE A 87 -4.65 -22.17 -8.78
CA ILE A 87 -5.06 -22.13 -7.36
C ILE A 87 -5.63 -20.78 -6.92
N ASN A 88 -5.60 -19.79 -7.79
CA ASN A 88 -6.08 -18.46 -7.48
C ASN A 88 -7.51 -18.25 -7.98
N HIS A 89 -8.30 -17.50 -7.22
CA HIS A 89 -9.56 -16.99 -7.71
C HIS A 89 -9.29 -15.91 -8.76
N TRP A 90 -9.98 -15.98 -9.88
CA TRP A 90 -9.85 -14.98 -10.93
C TRP A 90 -11.13 -14.15 -11.06
N MET A 91 -10.95 -12.88 -11.36
CA MET A 91 -12.03 -11.95 -11.72
C MET A 91 -11.59 -11.10 -12.90
N ALA A 92 -12.51 -10.78 -13.81
CA ALA A 92 -12.21 -9.89 -14.91
C ALA A 92 -11.84 -8.49 -14.38
N PRO A 93 -10.79 -7.82 -14.91
CA PRO A 93 -10.38 -6.50 -14.43
C PRO A 93 -11.52 -5.49 -14.39
N SER A 94 -12.36 -5.42 -15.43
CA SER A 94 -13.51 -4.52 -15.49
C SER A 94 -14.52 -4.75 -14.36
N GLU A 95 -14.81 -5.99 -14.04
CA GLU A 95 -15.71 -6.35 -12.94
C GLU A 95 -15.11 -5.97 -11.59
N CYS A 96 -13.80 -6.19 -11.41
CA CYS A 96 -13.11 -5.84 -10.18
C CYS A 96 -13.09 -4.31 -9.98
N TYR A 97 -12.77 -3.54 -11.01
CA TYR A 97 -12.84 -2.07 -10.97
C TYR A 97 -14.24 -1.56 -10.61
N GLU A 98 -15.29 -2.12 -11.22
CA GLU A 98 -16.67 -1.75 -10.89
C GLU A 98 -17.02 -2.01 -9.41
N LYS A 99 -16.56 -3.14 -8.84
CA LYS A 99 -16.79 -3.48 -7.43
C LYS A 99 -16.01 -2.58 -6.48
N LEU A 100 -14.78 -2.22 -6.82
CA LEU A 100 -13.91 -1.43 -5.94
C LEU A 100 -14.18 0.08 -6.04
N SER A 101 -14.88 0.55 -7.08
CA SER A 101 -15.22 1.96 -7.28
C SER A 101 -16.52 2.39 -6.55
N LYS A 102 -17.19 1.47 -5.87
CA LYS A 102 -18.44 1.70 -5.10
C LYS A 102 -18.14 1.92 -3.63
#